data_3a2dd083535215e25ebddd2b85f7b5a5
#
_entry.id   3a2dd083535215e25ebddd2b85f7b5a5
#
_cell.length_a   1.000
_cell.length_b   1.000
_cell.length_c   1.000
_cell.angle_alpha   90.00
_cell.angle_beta   90.00
_cell.angle_gamma   90.00
#
_symmetry.space_group_name_H-M   'P 1'
#
loop_
_entity.id
_entity.type
_entity.pdbx_description
1 polymer ?
#
loop_
_entity_poly.entity_id
_entity_poly.type
_entity_poly.pdbx_seq_one_letter_code
_entity_poly.pdbx_strand_id
1 'polypeptide(L)'
;MKGYHGKLALLGLLIFMMVFASACSSDKSSSDSKGGTSTDKKEPIKIGVLASKTGALEAYGKQTLRGFELGLDYATDGKREVAGRKIEFIVEDTETKPEVAVQKATKLLEEDNVDFLVGSSSSADTLAVLPLAEEYQKVMVVEPAAADSITGSEFNKYIFHSARNSSQDAVAGAAAIAKKGVKIATLAPDYSFGRDGVAAFKEAAKKLGAEIVKEEYADPAATDFTSNIQKIIDAKPDYLFVVWAGANSPWKQLSDMKVQEKGIKISTGAPDIAALSTMEPLIGMEGFTVYYHDLPKNKINAWLVAEHKKRFNGDVPDLFTPGGMSAAISIVEALKKTNGNADADKLITTMEGMSFETPKGKMTYRKEDHQALQSLYAIKLEKKDGVPYPVPVLIRELTPEETAPPIRNK
;
A
#
# COMPACT_ATOMS: atom_id res chain seq x y z
N MET A 1 10.91 -53.70 49.99
CA MET A 1 11.78 -54.85 49.62
C MET A 1 12.73 -54.34 48.59
N LYS A 2 13.97 -54.24 49.02
CA LYS A 2 15.22 -54.75 48.44
C LYS A 2 15.43 -54.26 46.99
N GLY A 3 16.44 -53.51 46.62
CA GLY A 3 17.76 -53.37 47.20
C GLY A 3 18.80 -53.55 46.10
N TYR A 4 19.79 -52.71 46.16
CA TYR A 4 21.23 -52.88 46.02
C TYR A 4 21.84 -52.62 44.64
N HIS A 5 22.63 -51.56 44.56
CA HIS A 5 24.11 -51.49 44.57
C HIS A 5 24.77 -51.88 43.23
N GLY A 6 25.76 -51.28 42.70
CA GLY A 6 26.73 -50.28 43.17
C GLY A 6 27.96 -50.27 42.27
N LYS A 7 28.75 -49.23 42.48
CA LYS A 7 30.23 -49.14 42.32
C LYS A 7 30.80 -48.99 40.88
N LEU A 8 31.38 -47.85 40.57
CA LEU A 8 32.76 -47.31 40.88
C LEU A 8 33.90 -47.98 40.15
N ALA A 9 34.64 -47.26 39.40
CA ALA A 9 36.11 -47.15 39.28
C ALA A 9 36.43 -46.37 37.96
N LEU A 10 36.99 -45.25 37.95
CA LEU A 10 38.25 -44.60 38.37
C LEU A 10 39.45 -44.95 37.46
N LEU A 11 40.11 -43.90 36.97
CA LEU A 11 41.54 -43.71 36.62
C LEU A 11 41.99 -43.97 35.18
N GLY A 12 42.68 -42.97 34.62
CA GLY A 12 43.64 -43.15 33.52
C GLY A 12 44.07 -41.82 32.86
N LEU A 13 44.82 -41.02 33.59
CA LEU A 13 45.60 -39.85 33.18
C LEU A 13 46.77 -40.30 32.31
N LEU A 14 47.02 -39.71 31.15
CA LEU A 14 48.39 -39.65 30.59
C LEU A 14 48.57 -38.45 29.65
N ILE A 15 49.39 -37.54 30.13
CA ILE A 15 50.00 -36.39 29.48
C ILE A 15 51.04 -36.90 28.49
N PHE A 16 51.07 -36.34 27.26
CA PHE A 16 52.31 -36.34 26.46
C PHE A 16 52.47 -34.99 25.76
N MET A 17 53.39 -34.21 26.31
CA MET A 17 53.99 -32.98 25.79
C MET A 17 55.15 -33.38 24.87
N MET A 18 55.22 -32.83 23.67
CA MET A 18 56.51 -32.69 22.98
C MET A 18 56.52 -31.42 22.13
N VAL A 19 57.39 -30.51 22.54
CA VAL A 19 57.89 -29.36 21.83
C VAL A 19 59.03 -29.85 20.91
N PHE A 20 59.09 -29.34 19.67
CA PHE A 20 60.39 -29.05 19.03
C PHE A 20 60.29 -27.95 17.98
N ALA A 21 61.30 -27.16 17.96
CA ALA A 21 61.49 -25.85 17.37
C ALA A 21 62.05 -25.87 15.94
N SER A 22 61.78 -24.78 15.25
CA SER A 22 62.63 -24.01 14.31
C SER A 22 63.48 -24.76 13.23
N ALA A 23 63.21 -24.38 11.97
CA ALA A 23 64.32 -24.03 11.04
C ALA A 23 63.80 -23.12 9.90
N CYS A 24 64.40 -21.93 9.81
CA CYS A 24 64.32 -21.06 8.63
C CYS A 24 65.09 -21.70 7.46
N SER A 25 64.52 -21.64 6.25
CA SER A 25 65.32 -21.66 5.02
C SER A 25 64.60 -20.82 3.97
N SER A 26 65.28 -19.80 3.51
CA SER A 26 64.89 -18.95 2.39
C SER A 26 65.16 -19.68 1.07
N ASP A 27 64.12 -19.74 0.21
CA ASP A 27 64.37 -19.81 -1.22
C ASP A 27 63.25 -19.07 -1.98
N LYS A 28 63.69 -18.16 -2.83
CA LYS A 28 62.88 -17.42 -3.78
C LYS A 28 62.46 -18.33 -4.92
N SER A 29 61.18 -18.52 -5.08
CA SER A 29 60.62 -18.86 -6.40
C SER A 29 59.33 -18.11 -6.62
N SER A 30 59.38 -17.29 -7.64
CA SER A 30 58.26 -16.61 -8.24
C SER A 30 57.18 -17.61 -8.68
N SER A 31 56.00 -17.52 -8.10
CA SER A 31 54.83 -18.20 -8.66
C SER A 31 53.69 -17.18 -8.68
N ASP A 32 53.14 -16.97 -9.88
CA ASP A 32 51.97 -16.20 -10.18
C ASP A 32 50.83 -16.50 -9.19
N SER A 33 50.56 -15.53 -8.31
CA SER A 33 49.29 -15.50 -7.59
C SER A 33 48.25 -14.96 -8.56
N LYS A 34 47.52 -15.85 -9.21
CA LYS A 34 46.18 -15.52 -9.72
C LYS A 34 45.39 -14.89 -8.57
N GLY A 35 45.23 -13.61 -8.63
CA GLY A 35 44.31 -12.87 -7.79
C GLY A 35 42.91 -13.44 -7.95
N GLY A 36 42.54 -14.32 -7.07
CA GLY A 36 41.13 -14.63 -6.84
C GLY A 36 40.50 -13.38 -6.29
N THR A 37 39.77 -12.64 -7.12
CA THR A 37 38.83 -11.65 -6.69
C THR A 37 37.77 -12.37 -5.87
N SER A 38 37.94 -12.40 -4.55
CA SER A 38 36.81 -12.71 -3.68
C SER A 38 35.82 -11.53 -3.90
N THR A 39 34.83 -11.77 -4.72
CA THR A 39 33.66 -10.90 -4.73
C THR A 39 33.02 -11.10 -3.35
N ASP A 40 33.36 -10.27 -2.39
CA ASP A 40 32.61 -10.13 -1.16
C ASP A 40 31.16 -9.84 -1.56
N LYS A 41 30.33 -10.87 -1.59
CA LYS A 41 28.90 -10.72 -1.82
C LYS A 41 28.35 -9.94 -0.63
N LYS A 42 27.99 -8.68 -0.87
CA LYS A 42 27.31 -7.87 0.13
C LYS A 42 26.01 -8.57 0.53
N GLU A 43 25.66 -8.52 1.81
CA GLU A 43 24.38 -9.03 2.32
C GLU A 43 23.20 -8.44 1.52
N PRO A 44 22.17 -9.25 1.20
CA PRO A 44 21.01 -8.78 0.47
C PRO A 44 20.26 -7.69 1.25
N ILE A 45 19.48 -6.91 0.55
CA ILE A 45 18.47 -6.02 1.13
C ILE A 45 17.17 -6.83 1.20
N LYS A 46 16.60 -6.96 2.38
CA LYS A 46 15.37 -7.70 2.61
C LYS A 46 14.19 -6.78 2.82
N ILE A 47 13.09 -7.03 2.12
CA ILE A 47 11.85 -6.26 2.24
C ILE A 47 10.74 -7.18 2.71
N GLY A 48 10.13 -6.89 3.86
CA GLY A 48 8.95 -7.57 4.35
C GLY A 48 7.69 -6.92 3.79
N VAL A 49 6.84 -7.70 3.13
CA VAL A 49 5.60 -7.20 2.53
C VAL A 49 4.40 -7.80 3.26
N LEU A 50 3.62 -6.94 3.88
CA LEU A 50 2.36 -7.25 4.54
C LEU A 50 1.21 -7.02 3.55
N ALA A 51 0.52 -8.06 3.14
CA ALA A 51 -0.56 -7.96 2.18
C ALA A 51 -1.75 -8.83 2.61
N SER A 52 -2.97 -8.38 2.32
CA SER A 52 -4.15 -9.23 2.44
C SER A 52 -4.16 -10.21 1.26
N LYS A 53 -3.50 -11.37 1.41
CA LYS A 53 -3.56 -12.43 0.39
C LYS A 53 -4.88 -13.19 0.47
N THR A 54 -5.53 -13.10 1.62
CA THR A 54 -6.87 -13.61 1.93
C THR A 54 -7.67 -12.55 2.69
N GLY A 55 -8.97 -12.81 2.92
CA GLY A 55 -9.86 -11.91 3.66
C GLY A 55 -10.52 -10.83 2.79
N ALA A 56 -11.12 -9.84 3.44
CA ALA A 56 -12.00 -8.86 2.80
C ALA A 56 -11.32 -7.99 1.73
N LEU A 57 -10.00 -7.81 1.80
CA LEU A 57 -9.22 -6.99 0.87
C LEU A 57 -8.25 -7.82 0.00
N GLU A 58 -8.55 -9.12 -0.20
CA GLU A 58 -7.72 -10.02 -1.00
C GLU A 58 -7.40 -9.47 -2.40
N ALA A 59 -8.39 -8.90 -3.09
CA ALA A 59 -8.19 -8.31 -4.41
C ALA A 59 -7.15 -7.19 -4.39
N TYR A 60 -7.18 -6.34 -3.37
CA TYR A 60 -6.25 -5.21 -3.21
C TYR A 60 -4.82 -5.70 -2.89
N GLY A 61 -4.71 -6.67 -2.00
CA GLY A 61 -3.41 -7.28 -1.69
C GLY A 61 -2.76 -7.92 -2.91
N LYS A 62 -3.51 -8.66 -3.71
CA LYS A 62 -3.03 -9.27 -4.96
C LYS A 62 -2.58 -8.22 -5.98
N GLN A 63 -3.36 -7.15 -6.16
CA GLN A 63 -3.02 -6.05 -7.07
C GLN A 63 -1.73 -5.36 -6.64
N THR A 64 -1.61 -5.01 -5.35
CA THR A 64 -0.42 -4.36 -4.79
C THR A 64 0.82 -5.23 -4.92
N LEU A 65 0.72 -6.53 -4.64
CA LEU A 65 1.84 -7.47 -4.78
C LEU A 65 2.33 -7.58 -6.23
N ARG A 66 1.41 -7.75 -7.19
CA ARG A 66 1.76 -7.76 -8.62
C ARG A 66 2.49 -6.46 -9.02
N GLY A 67 1.99 -5.34 -8.55
CA GLY A 67 2.60 -4.03 -8.78
C GLY A 67 3.98 -3.91 -8.15
N PHE A 68 4.13 -4.32 -6.89
CA PHE A 68 5.41 -4.28 -6.17
C PHE A 68 6.49 -5.10 -6.87
N GLU A 69 6.16 -6.31 -7.28
CA GLU A 69 7.09 -7.18 -8.01
C GLU A 69 7.52 -6.56 -9.36
N LEU A 70 6.55 -6.06 -10.14
CA LEU A 70 6.84 -5.35 -11.39
C LEU A 70 7.65 -4.07 -11.16
N GLY A 71 7.42 -3.38 -10.05
CA GLY A 71 8.14 -2.17 -9.68
C GLY A 71 9.61 -2.43 -9.35
N LEU A 72 9.90 -3.50 -8.63
CA LEU A 72 11.28 -3.94 -8.38
C LEU A 72 12.00 -4.23 -9.71
N ASP A 73 11.35 -4.96 -10.61
CA ASP A 73 11.93 -5.29 -11.91
C ASP A 73 12.16 -4.04 -12.76
N TYR A 74 11.18 -3.14 -12.82
CA TYR A 74 11.30 -1.87 -13.55
C TYR A 74 12.45 -1.01 -13.02
N ALA A 75 12.47 -0.76 -11.72
CA ALA A 75 13.43 0.16 -11.09
C ALA A 75 14.89 -0.35 -11.08
N THR A 76 15.08 -1.66 -11.32
CA THR A 76 16.40 -2.32 -11.31
C THR A 76 16.76 -2.94 -12.67
N ASP A 77 16.05 -2.61 -13.75
CA ASP A 77 16.24 -3.24 -15.07
C ASP A 77 16.22 -4.77 -15.02
N GLY A 78 15.34 -5.34 -14.20
CA GLY A 78 15.17 -6.77 -14.01
C GLY A 78 16.23 -7.46 -13.15
N LYS A 79 17.24 -6.75 -12.68
CA LYS A 79 18.36 -7.33 -11.91
C LYS A 79 18.06 -7.59 -10.45
N ARG A 80 17.07 -6.85 -9.89
CA ARG A 80 16.74 -6.81 -8.46
C ARG A 80 18.00 -6.63 -7.60
N GLU A 81 18.78 -5.61 -7.96
CA GLU A 81 20.05 -5.30 -7.32
C GLU A 81 20.31 -3.80 -7.30
N VAL A 82 20.83 -3.30 -6.17
CA VAL A 82 21.28 -1.92 -6.00
C VAL A 82 22.65 -1.89 -5.32
N ALA A 83 23.59 -1.18 -5.90
CA ALA A 83 24.96 -1.02 -5.36
C ALA A 83 25.67 -2.34 -5.00
N GLY A 84 25.41 -3.40 -5.78
CA GLY A 84 25.99 -4.73 -5.58
C GLY A 84 25.30 -5.55 -4.47
N ARG A 85 24.14 -5.10 -3.97
CA ARG A 85 23.31 -5.85 -3.03
C ARG A 85 22.05 -6.35 -3.75
N LYS A 86 21.74 -7.63 -3.62
CA LYS A 86 20.48 -8.20 -4.10
C LYS A 86 19.33 -7.66 -3.27
N ILE A 87 18.17 -7.49 -3.91
CA ILE A 87 16.91 -7.18 -3.24
C ILE A 87 16.06 -8.43 -3.20
N GLU A 88 15.73 -8.88 -2.00
CA GLU A 88 14.85 -10.00 -1.72
C GLU A 88 13.61 -9.48 -1.02
N PHE A 89 12.45 -10.13 -1.22
CA PHE A 89 11.25 -9.76 -0.47
C PHE A 89 10.51 -11.00 0.03
N ILE A 90 9.92 -10.87 1.21
CA ILE A 90 9.17 -11.91 1.92
C ILE A 90 7.76 -11.40 2.08
N VAL A 91 6.77 -12.20 1.69
CA VAL A 91 5.36 -11.82 1.73
C VAL A 91 4.64 -12.58 2.83
N GLU A 92 4.02 -11.84 3.75
CA GLU A 92 3.15 -12.38 4.77
C GLU A 92 1.69 -11.97 4.54
N ASP A 93 0.78 -12.91 4.82
CA ASP A 93 -0.66 -12.69 4.71
C ASP A 93 -1.22 -12.10 6.00
N THR A 94 -1.80 -10.90 5.94
CA THR A 94 -2.46 -10.25 7.08
C THR A 94 -3.88 -10.75 7.30
N GLU A 95 -4.45 -11.51 6.37
CA GLU A 95 -5.85 -11.96 6.38
C GLU A 95 -6.88 -10.80 6.53
N THR A 96 -6.46 -9.56 6.31
CA THR A 96 -7.23 -8.34 6.62
C THR A 96 -7.63 -8.27 8.10
N LYS A 97 -6.70 -8.65 9.00
CA LYS A 97 -6.91 -8.68 10.45
C LYS A 97 -5.74 -8.00 11.18
N PRO A 98 -5.99 -6.95 11.98
CA PRO A 98 -4.93 -6.20 12.66
C PRO A 98 -4.02 -7.06 13.55
N GLU A 99 -4.59 -8.00 14.30
CA GLU A 99 -3.85 -8.90 15.18
C GLU A 99 -2.92 -9.85 14.41
N VAL A 100 -3.36 -10.31 13.22
CA VAL A 100 -2.54 -11.13 12.33
C VAL A 100 -1.44 -10.28 11.71
N ALA A 101 -1.78 -9.06 11.28
CA ALA A 101 -0.80 -8.12 10.70
C ALA A 101 0.34 -7.82 11.67
N VAL A 102 0.04 -7.56 12.95
CA VAL A 102 1.05 -7.36 14.01
C VAL A 102 1.93 -8.60 14.17
N GLN A 103 1.33 -9.80 14.27
CA GLN A 103 2.09 -11.05 14.39
C GLN A 103 3.04 -11.26 13.20
N LYS A 104 2.55 -11.02 11.99
CA LYS A 104 3.33 -11.17 10.75
C LYS A 104 4.43 -10.12 10.62
N ALA A 105 4.15 -8.88 11.01
CA ALA A 105 5.16 -7.82 11.05
C ALA A 105 6.29 -8.15 12.05
N THR A 106 5.95 -8.61 13.26
CA THR A 106 6.92 -9.04 14.27
C THR A 106 7.82 -10.16 13.74
N LYS A 107 7.23 -11.18 13.08
CA LYS A 107 8.01 -12.24 12.44
C LYS A 107 8.99 -11.71 11.40
N LEU A 108 8.54 -10.83 10.51
CA LEU A 108 9.41 -10.22 9.49
C LEU A 108 10.58 -9.45 10.12
N LEU A 109 10.33 -8.76 11.22
CA LEU A 109 11.32 -7.91 11.91
C LEU A 109 12.30 -8.74 12.75
N GLU A 110 11.82 -9.70 13.53
CA GLU A 110 12.64 -10.46 14.49
C GLU A 110 13.29 -11.70 13.90
N GLU A 111 12.54 -12.47 13.11
CA GLU A 111 13.04 -13.74 12.57
C GLU A 111 13.69 -13.57 11.20
N ASP A 112 13.02 -12.87 10.28
CA ASP A 112 13.50 -12.68 8.91
C ASP A 112 14.52 -11.52 8.81
N ASN A 113 14.57 -10.62 9.79
CA ASN A 113 15.47 -9.47 9.88
C ASN A 113 15.41 -8.58 8.64
N VAL A 114 14.20 -8.13 8.29
CA VAL A 114 13.99 -7.27 7.12
C VAL A 114 14.52 -5.84 7.32
N ASP A 115 14.97 -5.21 6.24
CA ASP A 115 15.45 -3.82 6.23
C ASP A 115 14.30 -2.82 6.07
N PHE A 116 13.21 -3.23 5.41
CA PHE A 116 12.01 -2.43 5.17
C PHE A 116 10.75 -3.24 5.46
N LEU A 117 9.68 -2.53 5.83
CA LEU A 117 8.31 -3.02 5.73
C LEU A 117 7.58 -2.32 4.58
N VAL A 118 6.68 -3.04 3.92
CA VAL A 118 5.76 -2.51 2.90
C VAL A 118 4.36 -3.03 3.17
N GLY A 119 3.36 -2.18 2.99
CA GLY A 119 1.95 -2.55 3.17
C GLY A 119 1.29 -1.66 4.23
N SER A 120 0.13 -1.99 4.76
CA SER A 120 -0.68 -3.17 4.44
C SER A 120 -1.89 -2.78 3.59
N SER A 121 -2.73 -3.76 3.24
CA SER A 121 -3.93 -3.50 2.43
C SER A 121 -5.02 -2.76 3.21
N SER A 122 -5.13 -3.02 4.51
CA SER A 122 -6.14 -2.46 5.41
C SER A 122 -5.57 -1.29 6.23
N SER A 123 -6.33 -0.22 6.36
CA SER A 123 -5.94 0.88 7.26
C SER A 123 -5.90 0.45 8.73
N ALA A 124 -6.78 -0.46 9.15
CA ALA A 124 -6.76 -0.99 10.51
C ALA A 124 -5.51 -1.84 10.77
N ASP A 125 -5.14 -2.70 9.82
CA ASP A 125 -3.90 -3.49 9.89
C ASP A 125 -2.67 -2.57 9.93
N THR A 126 -2.65 -1.56 9.05
CA THR A 126 -1.55 -0.59 8.97
C THR A 126 -1.37 0.12 10.30
N LEU A 127 -2.43 0.72 10.85
CA LEU A 127 -2.38 1.44 12.12
C LEU A 127 -1.88 0.57 13.28
N ALA A 128 -2.24 -0.72 13.30
CA ALA A 128 -1.75 -1.66 14.30
C ALA A 128 -0.25 -1.97 14.16
N VAL A 129 0.31 -1.88 12.95
CA VAL A 129 1.72 -2.17 12.64
C VAL A 129 2.62 -0.94 12.78
N LEU A 130 2.10 0.29 12.64
CA LEU A 130 2.93 1.51 12.68
C LEU A 130 3.86 1.60 13.90
N PRO A 131 3.43 1.24 15.14
CA PRO A 131 4.32 1.28 16.30
C PRO A 131 5.55 0.38 16.16
N LEU A 132 5.43 -0.77 15.46
CA LEU A 132 6.56 -1.68 15.24
C LEU A 132 7.63 -1.07 14.32
N ALA A 133 7.23 -0.26 13.33
CA ALA A 133 8.19 0.45 12.49
C ALA A 133 9.08 1.39 13.31
N GLU A 134 8.53 2.06 14.31
CA GLU A 134 9.26 2.91 15.25
C GLU A 134 10.08 2.09 16.25
N GLU A 135 9.50 1.08 16.87
CA GLU A 135 10.15 0.22 17.85
C GLU A 135 11.41 -0.45 17.27
N TYR A 136 11.31 -1.02 16.06
CA TYR A 136 12.41 -1.69 15.39
C TYR A 136 13.26 -0.76 14.50
N GLN A 137 12.93 0.54 14.45
CA GLN A 137 13.62 1.54 13.65
C GLN A 137 13.79 1.11 12.18
N LYS A 138 12.69 0.67 11.57
CA LYS A 138 12.65 0.25 10.17
C LYS A 138 11.71 1.14 9.36
N VAL A 139 12.15 1.57 8.18
CA VAL A 139 11.27 2.33 7.28
C VAL A 139 10.13 1.45 6.80
N MET A 140 8.90 1.94 6.95
CA MET A 140 7.70 1.32 6.42
C MET A 140 7.12 2.19 5.30
N VAL A 141 6.97 1.61 4.11
CA VAL A 141 6.28 2.24 2.98
C VAL A 141 4.85 1.72 2.92
N VAL A 142 3.89 2.61 3.21
CA VAL A 142 2.47 2.25 3.30
C VAL A 142 1.80 2.30 1.94
N GLU A 143 1.20 1.19 1.52
CA GLU A 143 0.42 1.01 0.28
C GLU A 143 -0.47 -0.25 0.43
N PRO A 144 -1.76 -0.25 0.11
CA PRO A 144 -2.61 0.85 -0.38
C PRO A 144 -3.52 1.49 0.68
N ALA A 145 -3.33 1.19 1.97
CA ALA A 145 -4.13 1.76 3.07
C ALA A 145 -4.24 3.29 2.93
N ALA A 146 -5.36 3.89 3.34
CA ALA A 146 -5.64 5.28 3.01
C ALA A 146 -6.13 6.15 4.18
N ALA A 147 -6.23 5.64 5.41
CA ALA A 147 -6.69 6.45 6.54
C ALA A 147 -5.78 7.67 6.77
N ASP A 148 -6.37 8.84 7.00
CA ASP A 148 -5.64 10.08 7.27
C ASP A 148 -4.81 10.01 8.55
N SER A 149 -5.26 9.22 9.51
CA SER A 149 -4.56 8.99 10.78
C SER A 149 -3.16 8.40 10.61
N ILE A 150 -2.87 7.69 9.51
CA ILE A 150 -1.55 7.08 9.23
C ILE A 150 -0.43 8.15 9.19
N THR A 151 -0.66 9.26 8.52
CA THR A 151 0.26 10.41 8.45
C THR A 151 -0.22 11.59 9.28
N GLY A 152 -1.26 11.38 10.10
CA GLY A 152 -1.84 12.31 11.05
C GLY A 152 -1.50 11.95 12.49
N SER A 153 -2.52 11.55 13.28
CA SER A 153 -2.37 11.27 14.73
C SER A 153 -1.40 10.13 15.04
N GLU A 154 -1.28 9.15 14.14
CA GLU A 154 -0.44 7.96 14.34
C GLU A 154 0.91 8.05 13.59
N PHE A 155 1.25 9.24 13.09
CA PHE A 155 2.51 9.46 12.38
C PHE A 155 3.73 9.23 13.28
N ASN A 156 4.70 8.49 12.75
CA ASN A 156 6.07 8.48 13.26
C ASN A 156 7.07 8.65 12.10
N LYS A 157 8.31 9.04 12.39
CA LYS A 157 9.31 9.39 11.37
C LYS A 157 9.70 8.24 10.43
N TYR A 158 9.41 6.99 10.78
CA TYR A 158 9.79 5.81 9.98
C TYR A 158 8.77 5.48 8.88
N ILE A 159 7.62 6.18 8.83
CA ILE A 159 6.53 5.89 7.91
C ILE A 159 6.61 6.79 6.69
N PHE A 160 6.51 6.20 5.50
CA PHE A 160 6.33 6.89 4.23
C PHE A 160 5.06 6.38 3.55
N HIS A 161 4.07 7.24 3.38
CA HIS A 161 2.78 6.86 2.83
C HIS A 161 2.76 7.11 1.32
N SER A 162 3.03 6.07 0.52
CA SER A 162 3.05 6.15 -0.95
C SER A 162 1.64 6.13 -1.56
N ALA A 163 0.66 5.59 -0.86
CA ALA A 163 -0.73 5.68 -1.27
C ALA A 163 -1.28 7.11 -1.16
N ARG A 164 -2.36 7.39 -1.91
CA ARG A 164 -3.19 8.54 -1.57
C ARG A 164 -3.86 8.32 -0.22
N ASN A 165 -4.20 9.37 0.48
CA ASN A 165 -4.97 9.27 1.72
C ASN A 165 -6.45 9.69 1.53
N SER A 166 -7.24 9.52 2.59
CA SER A 166 -8.68 9.82 2.58
C SER A 166 -8.98 11.29 2.29
N SER A 167 -8.13 12.21 2.73
CA SER A 167 -8.29 13.65 2.42
C SER A 167 -8.09 13.94 0.93
N GLN A 168 -7.16 13.26 0.25
CA GLN A 168 -6.99 13.39 -1.19
C GLN A 168 -8.21 12.84 -1.95
N ASP A 169 -8.73 11.67 -1.56
CA ASP A 169 -9.97 11.12 -2.10
C ASP A 169 -11.16 12.07 -1.86
N ALA A 170 -11.23 12.65 -0.67
CA ALA A 170 -12.29 13.57 -0.28
C ALA A 170 -12.31 14.85 -1.11
N VAL A 171 -11.15 15.46 -1.38
CA VAL A 171 -11.03 16.63 -2.24
C VAL A 171 -11.49 16.30 -3.66
N ALA A 172 -11.06 15.14 -4.20
CA ALA A 172 -11.46 14.71 -5.53
C ALA A 172 -12.97 14.41 -5.61
N GLY A 173 -13.53 13.72 -4.62
CA GLY A 173 -14.96 13.41 -4.56
C GLY A 173 -15.82 14.68 -4.36
N ALA A 174 -15.41 15.57 -3.48
CA ALA A 174 -16.12 16.84 -3.25
C ALA A 174 -16.10 17.74 -4.49
N ALA A 175 -14.98 17.81 -5.20
CA ALA A 175 -14.85 18.57 -6.43
C ALA A 175 -15.83 18.10 -7.54
N ALA A 176 -16.24 16.83 -7.51
CA ALA A 176 -17.20 16.27 -8.46
C ALA A 176 -18.65 16.70 -8.15
N ILE A 177 -19.06 16.79 -6.87
CA ILE A 177 -20.48 16.89 -6.52
C ILE A 177 -20.83 18.02 -5.55
N ALA A 178 -19.88 18.52 -4.77
CA ALA A 178 -20.18 19.50 -3.72
C ALA A 178 -20.25 20.92 -4.30
N LYS A 179 -21.33 21.64 -3.98
CA LYS A 179 -21.52 23.05 -4.23
C LYS A 179 -22.52 23.64 -3.25
N LYS A 180 -22.59 24.96 -3.17
CA LYS A 180 -23.47 25.69 -2.24
C LYS A 180 -24.90 25.17 -2.30
N GLY A 181 -25.43 24.76 -1.14
CA GLY A 181 -26.81 24.32 -0.94
C GLY A 181 -27.11 22.88 -1.34
N VAL A 182 -26.14 22.13 -1.85
CA VAL A 182 -26.31 20.69 -2.14
C VAL A 182 -26.29 19.91 -0.82
N LYS A 183 -27.27 19.04 -0.66
CA LYS A 183 -27.41 18.12 0.48
C LYS A 183 -26.80 16.77 0.14
N ILE A 184 -25.89 16.30 0.97
CA ILE A 184 -25.16 15.04 0.73
C ILE A 184 -25.35 14.11 1.94
N ALA A 185 -25.67 12.85 1.69
CA ALA A 185 -25.52 11.79 2.66
C ALA A 185 -24.24 11.02 2.39
N THR A 186 -23.68 10.35 3.41
CA THR A 186 -22.54 9.47 3.26
C THR A 186 -22.86 8.05 3.73
N LEU A 187 -22.23 7.05 3.11
CA LEU A 187 -22.23 5.66 3.53
C LEU A 187 -20.80 5.12 3.51
N ALA A 188 -20.36 4.54 4.63
CA ALA A 188 -19.00 4.03 4.76
C ALA A 188 -18.96 2.77 5.66
N PRO A 189 -17.91 1.93 5.56
CA PRO A 189 -17.68 0.86 6.51
C PRO A 189 -17.18 1.43 7.84
N ASP A 190 -17.56 0.79 8.94
CA ASP A 190 -17.28 1.28 10.29
C ASP A 190 -15.90 0.83 10.80
N TYR A 191 -14.83 1.35 10.19
CA TYR A 191 -13.45 1.25 10.65
C TYR A 191 -12.65 2.48 10.19
N SER A 192 -11.35 2.57 10.55
CA SER A 192 -10.51 3.77 10.34
C SER A 192 -10.60 4.38 8.94
N PHE A 193 -10.52 3.57 7.88
CA PHE A 193 -10.67 4.06 6.51
C PHE A 193 -12.00 4.77 6.27
N GLY A 194 -13.12 4.15 6.67
CA GLY A 194 -14.45 4.72 6.45
C GLY A 194 -14.69 5.97 7.30
N ARG A 195 -14.26 5.93 8.56
CA ARG A 195 -14.38 7.06 9.50
C ARG A 195 -13.58 8.27 9.04
N ASP A 196 -12.30 8.08 8.72
CA ASP A 196 -11.43 9.15 8.21
C ASP A 196 -11.92 9.66 6.86
N GLY A 197 -12.37 8.78 5.97
CA GLY A 197 -12.89 9.14 4.66
C GLY A 197 -14.14 10.03 4.74
N VAL A 198 -15.11 9.69 5.60
CA VAL A 198 -16.32 10.53 5.81
C VAL A 198 -15.95 11.85 6.46
N ALA A 199 -15.08 11.85 7.46
CA ALA A 199 -14.65 13.09 8.13
C ALA A 199 -13.95 14.03 7.14
N ALA A 200 -13.03 13.53 6.33
CA ALA A 200 -12.34 14.30 5.30
C ALA A 200 -13.31 14.81 4.22
N PHE A 201 -14.23 13.97 3.75
CA PHE A 201 -15.23 14.38 2.76
C PHE A 201 -16.15 15.48 3.28
N LYS A 202 -16.61 15.36 4.53
CA LYS A 202 -17.43 16.38 5.21
C LYS A 202 -16.70 17.72 5.28
N GLU A 203 -15.40 17.72 5.61
CA GLU A 203 -14.58 18.93 5.63
C GLU A 203 -14.47 19.56 4.23
N ALA A 204 -14.14 18.74 3.21
CA ALA A 204 -13.99 19.20 1.83
C ALA A 204 -15.32 19.72 1.25
N ALA A 205 -16.41 18.99 1.44
CA ALA A 205 -17.74 19.36 0.97
C ALA A 205 -18.24 20.68 1.63
N LYS A 206 -18.00 20.85 2.93
CA LYS A 206 -18.35 22.06 3.67
C LYS A 206 -17.59 23.29 3.15
N LYS A 207 -16.31 23.16 2.78
CA LYS A 207 -15.53 24.26 2.17
C LYS A 207 -16.14 24.74 0.85
N LEU A 208 -16.83 23.84 0.12
CA LEU A 208 -17.54 24.14 -1.12
C LEU A 208 -19.01 24.58 -0.91
N GLY A 209 -19.44 24.66 0.36
CA GLY A 209 -20.78 25.13 0.74
C GLY A 209 -21.87 24.08 0.68
N ALA A 210 -21.53 22.79 0.55
CA ALA A 210 -22.47 21.67 0.66
C ALA A 210 -22.78 21.34 2.12
N GLU A 211 -23.92 20.67 2.34
CA GLU A 211 -24.40 20.25 3.66
C GLU A 211 -24.38 18.71 3.75
N ILE A 212 -23.78 18.16 4.79
CA ILE A 212 -23.90 16.74 5.10
C ILE A 212 -25.11 16.54 5.99
N VAL A 213 -26.18 15.97 5.40
CA VAL A 213 -27.48 15.79 6.09
C VAL A 213 -27.60 14.44 6.79
N LYS A 214 -26.77 13.46 6.43
CA LYS A 214 -26.78 12.12 7.03
C LYS A 214 -25.42 11.43 6.86
N GLU A 215 -24.96 10.80 7.93
CA GLU A 215 -23.79 9.94 7.92
C GLU A 215 -24.24 8.53 8.38
N GLU A 216 -24.01 7.52 7.56
CA GLU A 216 -24.28 6.11 7.89
C GLU A 216 -23.00 5.30 7.82
N TYR A 217 -22.82 4.44 8.80
CA TYR A 217 -21.72 3.51 8.91
C TYR A 217 -22.27 2.09 9.00
N ALA A 218 -21.67 1.17 8.27
CA ALA A 218 -22.04 -0.23 8.27
C ALA A 218 -20.90 -1.10 8.78
N ASP A 219 -21.23 -2.18 9.49
CA ASP A 219 -20.22 -3.17 9.89
C ASP A 219 -19.48 -3.67 8.64
N PRO A 220 -18.14 -3.70 8.64
CA PRO A 220 -17.34 -4.19 7.51
C PRO A 220 -17.67 -5.64 7.09
N ALA A 221 -18.19 -6.45 8.03
CA ALA A 221 -18.63 -7.82 7.77
C ALA A 221 -20.10 -7.92 7.30
N ALA A 222 -20.84 -6.80 7.29
CA ALA A 222 -22.25 -6.81 6.88
C ALA A 222 -22.40 -7.22 5.41
N THR A 223 -23.48 -7.95 5.16
CA THR A 223 -23.94 -8.30 3.80
C THR A 223 -25.32 -7.71 3.50
N ASP A 224 -25.94 -7.06 4.49
CA ASP A 224 -27.22 -6.37 4.37
C ASP A 224 -27.09 -4.91 4.83
N PHE A 225 -27.33 -3.99 3.90
CA PHE A 225 -27.26 -2.54 4.07
C PHE A 225 -28.62 -1.86 4.02
N THR A 226 -29.72 -2.66 3.99
CA THR A 226 -31.08 -2.14 3.80
C THR A 226 -31.43 -1.04 4.80
N SER A 227 -31.13 -1.25 6.09
CA SER A 227 -31.41 -0.26 7.13
C SER A 227 -30.65 1.05 6.93
N ASN A 228 -29.35 0.99 6.58
CA ASN A 228 -28.52 2.17 6.32
C ASN A 228 -29.06 2.92 5.09
N ILE A 229 -29.36 2.20 4.01
CA ILE A 229 -29.88 2.79 2.77
C ILE A 229 -31.24 3.45 3.00
N GLN A 230 -32.14 2.82 3.79
CA GLN A 230 -33.44 3.40 4.11
C GLN A 230 -33.30 4.75 4.86
N LYS A 231 -32.42 4.82 5.87
CA LYS A 231 -32.18 6.07 6.60
C LYS A 231 -31.62 7.18 5.69
N ILE A 232 -30.79 6.80 4.69
CA ILE A 232 -30.30 7.74 3.68
C ILE A 232 -31.46 8.26 2.81
N ILE A 233 -32.32 7.36 2.34
CA ILE A 233 -33.52 7.74 1.54
C ILE A 233 -34.41 8.67 2.32
N ASP A 234 -34.66 8.41 3.61
CA ASP A 234 -35.51 9.20 4.47
C ASP A 234 -34.94 10.62 4.73
N ALA A 235 -33.61 10.78 4.69
CA ALA A 235 -32.92 12.07 4.79
C ALA A 235 -33.03 12.94 3.52
N LYS A 236 -33.48 12.39 2.41
CA LYS A 236 -33.72 13.07 1.12
C LYS A 236 -32.52 13.95 0.67
N PRO A 237 -31.32 13.38 0.55
CA PRO A 237 -30.17 14.11 0.03
C PRO A 237 -30.28 14.29 -1.50
N ASP A 238 -29.54 15.25 -2.06
CA ASP A 238 -29.33 15.36 -3.51
C ASP A 238 -28.36 14.31 -4.01
N TYR A 239 -27.34 13.99 -3.17
CA TYR A 239 -26.31 12.99 -3.45
C TYR A 239 -26.10 12.04 -2.28
N LEU A 240 -25.78 10.79 -2.61
CA LEU A 240 -25.14 9.83 -1.72
C LEU A 240 -23.67 9.68 -2.14
N PHE A 241 -22.75 10.10 -1.27
CA PHE A 241 -21.32 9.83 -1.43
C PHE A 241 -20.95 8.55 -0.68
N VAL A 242 -20.44 7.56 -1.42
CA VAL A 242 -20.07 6.26 -0.84
C VAL A 242 -18.55 6.16 -0.72
N VAL A 243 -18.07 6.00 0.50
CA VAL A 243 -16.70 5.61 0.81
C VAL A 243 -16.73 4.11 1.02
N TRP A 244 -16.11 3.31 0.15
CA TRP A 244 -16.19 1.86 0.28
C TRP A 244 -14.91 1.17 -0.14
N ALA A 245 -14.60 0.06 0.54
CA ALA A 245 -13.51 -0.85 0.22
C ALA A 245 -13.91 -2.29 0.62
N GLY A 246 -13.44 -3.27 -0.14
CA GLY A 246 -13.68 -4.69 0.14
C GLY A 246 -14.80 -5.33 -0.68
N ALA A 247 -14.90 -6.65 -0.54
CA ALA A 247 -15.78 -7.49 -1.37
C ALA A 247 -17.27 -7.32 -1.06
N ASN A 248 -17.64 -7.13 0.22
CA ASN A 248 -19.03 -6.89 0.62
C ASN A 248 -19.37 -5.43 0.35
N SER A 249 -20.02 -5.14 -0.76
CA SER A 249 -20.30 -3.76 -1.19
C SER A 249 -21.79 -3.46 -1.27
N PRO A 250 -22.23 -2.20 -1.06
CA PRO A 250 -23.64 -1.83 -1.07
C PRO A 250 -24.24 -1.66 -2.49
N TRP A 251 -23.43 -1.79 -3.56
CA TRP A 251 -23.83 -1.38 -4.92
C TRP A 251 -25.11 -2.04 -5.39
N LYS A 252 -25.22 -3.37 -5.22
CA LYS A 252 -26.41 -4.13 -5.62
C LYS A 252 -27.64 -3.67 -4.84
N GLN A 253 -27.55 -3.50 -3.52
CA GLN A 253 -28.70 -3.10 -2.70
C GLN A 253 -29.11 -1.64 -2.95
N LEU A 254 -28.18 -0.74 -3.23
CA LEU A 254 -28.48 0.62 -3.68
C LEU A 254 -29.32 0.61 -4.97
N SER A 255 -28.99 -0.27 -5.91
CA SER A 255 -29.74 -0.48 -7.15
C SER A 255 -31.10 -1.12 -6.88
N ASP A 256 -31.15 -2.23 -6.11
CA ASP A 256 -32.39 -2.96 -5.80
C ASP A 256 -33.41 -2.06 -5.05
N MET A 257 -32.94 -1.18 -4.18
CA MET A 257 -33.77 -0.20 -3.45
C MET A 257 -34.07 1.06 -4.28
N LYS A 258 -33.63 1.12 -5.54
CA LYS A 258 -33.94 2.16 -6.52
C LYS A 258 -33.59 3.57 -6.02
N VAL A 259 -32.43 3.73 -5.38
CA VAL A 259 -32.00 4.99 -4.77
C VAL A 259 -32.00 6.13 -5.79
N GLN A 260 -31.51 5.87 -7.02
CA GLN A 260 -31.48 6.87 -8.09
C GLN A 260 -32.88 7.24 -8.60
N GLU A 261 -33.84 6.30 -8.66
CA GLU A 261 -35.23 6.59 -9.04
C GLU A 261 -35.94 7.48 -8.00
N LYS A 262 -35.41 7.56 -6.76
CA LYS A 262 -35.88 8.45 -5.70
C LYS A 262 -35.28 9.86 -5.79
N GLY A 263 -34.52 10.15 -6.86
CA GLY A 263 -33.90 11.44 -7.09
C GLY A 263 -32.54 11.62 -6.43
N ILE A 264 -31.97 10.61 -5.78
CA ILE A 264 -30.67 10.68 -5.09
C ILE A 264 -29.59 10.21 -6.06
N LYS A 265 -28.68 11.09 -6.44
CA LYS A 265 -27.51 10.75 -7.27
C LYS A 265 -26.45 10.06 -6.43
N ILE A 266 -25.79 9.04 -7.00
CA ILE A 266 -24.69 8.33 -6.31
C ILE A 266 -23.36 8.84 -6.85
N SER A 267 -22.37 9.02 -5.96
CA SER A 267 -20.98 9.34 -6.30
C SER A 267 -20.04 8.57 -5.39
N THR A 268 -18.90 8.15 -5.94
CA THR A 268 -17.86 7.40 -5.23
C THR A 268 -16.52 7.49 -5.98
N GLY A 269 -15.46 7.02 -5.36
CA GLY A 269 -14.24 6.61 -6.08
C GLY A 269 -14.53 5.37 -6.93
N ALA A 270 -14.13 5.38 -8.21
CA ALA A 270 -14.27 4.20 -9.04
C ALA A 270 -13.43 3.05 -8.44
N PRO A 271 -14.06 1.90 -8.16
CA PRO A 271 -13.41 0.78 -7.55
C PRO A 271 -12.55 -0.02 -8.55
N ASP A 272 -12.08 -1.18 -8.14
CA ASP A 272 -11.41 -2.14 -9.02
C ASP A 272 -12.35 -2.70 -10.10
N ILE A 273 -11.78 -3.35 -11.10
CA ILE A 273 -12.53 -3.87 -12.27
C ILE A 273 -13.61 -4.86 -11.86
N ALA A 274 -13.36 -5.68 -10.82
CA ALA A 274 -14.35 -6.65 -10.35
C ALA A 274 -15.61 -5.95 -9.81
N ALA A 275 -15.43 -4.91 -9.02
CA ALA A 275 -16.53 -4.11 -8.50
C ALA A 275 -17.19 -3.24 -9.58
N LEU A 276 -16.43 -2.69 -10.55
CA LEU A 276 -16.98 -1.99 -11.72
C LEU A 276 -17.98 -2.86 -12.49
N SER A 277 -17.78 -4.17 -12.54
CA SER A 277 -18.71 -5.10 -13.21
C SER A 277 -20.10 -5.13 -12.57
N THR A 278 -20.24 -4.68 -11.34
CA THR A 278 -21.52 -4.57 -10.62
C THR A 278 -22.15 -3.19 -10.71
N MET A 279 -21.46 -2.23 -11.35
CA MET A 279 -21.85 -0.80 -11.39
C MET A 279 -22.53 -0.38 -12.71
N GLU A 280 -23.02 -1.31 -13.53
CA GLU A 280 -23.77 -0.97 -14.74
C GLU A 280 -24.93 0.01 -14.47
N PRO A 281 -25.70 -0.12 -13.36
CA PRO A 281 -26.74 0.86 -13.02
C PRO A 281 -26.22 2.26 -12.73
N LEU A 282 -24.91 2.44 -12.53
CA LEU A 282 -24.27 3.71 -12.21
C LEU A 282 -23.60 4.36 -13.45
N ILE A 283 -23.86 3.89 -14.66
CA ILE A 283 -23.42 4.56 -15.89
C ILE A 283 -23.92 6.01 -15.88
N GLY A 284 -23.00 6.95 -16.16
CA GLY A 284 -23.24 8.38 -16.05
C GLY A 284 -22.84 8.99 -14.69
N MET A 285 -22.48 8.18 -13.70
CA MET A 285 -21.98 8.67 -12.41
C MET A 285 -20.71 9.48 -12.61
N GLU A 286 -20.66 10.67 -12.02
CA GLU A 286 -19.46 11.48 -11.86
C GLU A 286 -18.83 11.20 -10.49
N GLY A 287 -17.51 11.08 -10.46
CA GLY A 287 -16.74 10.78 -9.28
C GLY A 287 -15.25 10.92 -9.53
N PHE A 288 -14.44 10.12 -8.87
CA PHE A 288 -12.99 10.14 -9.05
C PHE A 288 -12.42 8.72 -9.14
N THR A 289 -11.16 8.60 -9.52
CA THR A 289 -10.39 7.37 -9.34
C THR A 289 -8.93 7.69 -9.05
N VAL A 290 -8.26 6.76 -8.38
CA VAL A 290 -6.82 6.83 -8.14
C VAL A 290 -6.02 6.31 -9.34
N TYR A 291 -6.65 5.43 -10.13
CA TYR A 291 -6.06 4.87 -11.33
C TYR A 291 -7.09 4.10 -12.16
N TYR A 292 -6.93 4.15 -13.45
CA TYR A 292 -7.44 3.20 -14.43
C TYR A 292 -6.40 3.13 -15.54
N HIS A 293 -6.10 1.95 -16.05
CA HIS A 293 -4.92 1.71 -16.90
C HIS A 293 -4.83 2.57 -18.16
N ASP A 294 -5.96 3.10 -18.64
CA ASP A 294 -6.03 3.99 -19.80
C ASP A 294 -5.88 5.48 -19.47
N LEU A 295 -5.89 5.89 -18.19
CA LEU A 295 -5.87 7.31 -17.80
C LEU A 295 -4.46 7.91 -17.82
N PRO A 296 -3.44 7.35 -17.14
CA PRO A 296 -2.11 7.94 -17.16
C PRO A 296 -1.44 7.78 -18.53
N LYS A 297 -0.98 8.90 -19.11
CA LYS A 297 -0.33 8.92 -20.44
C LYS A 297 1.17 9.13 -20.33
N ASN A 298 1.87 8.19 -19.68
CA ASN A 298 3.33 8.24 -19.52
C ASN A 298 4.00 6.90 -19.87
N LYS A 299 5.32 6.92 -20.03
CA LYS A 299 6.10 5.74 -20.45
C LYS A 299 6.10 4.63 -19.41
N ILE A 300 6.05 4.98 -18.12
CA ILE A 300 6.10 4.00 -17.02
C ILE A 300 4.77 3.24 -16.96
N ASN A 301 3.64 3.94 -17.11
CA ASN A 301 2.34 3.28 -17.23
C ASN A 301 2.25 2.40 -18.49
N ALA A 302 2.75 2.85 -19.61
CA ALA A 302 2.78 2.04 -20.84
C ALA A 302 3.58 0.74 -20.64
N TRP A 303 4.72 0.81 -19.95
CA TRP A 303 5.52 -0.35 -19.59
C TRP A 303 4.76 -1.26 -18.61
N LEU A 304 4.14 -0.70 -17.55
CA LEU A 304 3.34 -1.46 -16.60
C LEU A 304 2.23 -2.24 -17.29
N VAL A 305 1.45 -1.59 -18.16
CA VAL A 305 0.35 -2.24 -18.89
C VAL A 305 0.86 -3.38 -19.78
N ALA A 306 1.95 -3.16 -20.51
CA ALA A 306 2.54 -4.15 -21.40
C ALA A 306 3.08 -5.36 -20.62
N GLU A 307 3.85 -5.13 -19.57
CA GLU A 307 4.49 -6.20 -18.79
C GLU A 307 3.47 -6.95 -17.92
N HIS A 308 2.44 -6.27 -17.39
CA HIS A 308 1.35 -6.90 -16.66
C HIS A 308 0.57 -7.87 -17.55
N LYS A 309 0.18 -7.43 -18.76
CA LYS A 309 -0.50 -8.32 -19.71
C LYS A 309 0.35 -9.55 -20.06
N LYS A 310 1.65 -9.36 -20.23
CA LYS A 310 2.57 -10.45 -20.58
C LYS A 310 2.67 -11.47 -19.45
N ARG A 311 2.73 -11.06 -18.17
CA ARG A 311 2.93 -11.95 -17.01
C ARG A 311 1.64 -12.55 -16.47
N PHE A 312 0.51 -11.88 -16.65
CA PHE A 312 -0.76 -12.23 -16.03
C PHE A 312 -1.86 -12.50 -17.07
N ASN A 313 -1.57 -13.36 -18.04
CA ASN A 313 -2.52 -13.94 -19.01
C ASN A 313 -3.38 -12.91 -19.77
N GLY A 314 -2.85 -11.72 -20.05
CA GLY A 314 -3.58 -10.65 -20.74
C GLY A 314 -4.33 -9.70 -19.82
N ASP A 315 -4.33 -9.93 -18.51
CA ASP A 315 -4.95 -9.02 -17.54
C ASP A 315 -4.31 -7.63 -17.61
N VAL A 316 -5.12 -6.60 -17.47
CA VAL A 316 -4.63 -5.22 -17.33
C VAL A 316 -4.29 -4.92 -15.86
N PRO A 317 -3.38 -3.97 -15.58
CA PRO A 317 -3.17 -3.50 -14.22
C PRO A 317 -4.45 -2.85 -13.69
N ASP A 318 -4.78 -3.17 -12.45
CA ASP A 318 -5.97 -2.70 -11.77
C ASP A 318 -5.63 -1.65 -10.69
N LEU A 319 -6.63 -1.18 -9.98
CA LEU A 319 -6.68 0.01 -9.11
C LEU A 319 -5.41 0.23 -8.26
N PHE A 320 -4.88 -0.80 -7.60
CA PHE A 320 -3.72 -0.72 -6.70
C PHE A 320 -2.42 -1.30 -7.27
N THR A 321 -2.45 -1.83 -8.49
CA THR A 321 -1.22 -2.32 -9.15
C THR A 321 -0.17 -1.21 -9.31
N PRO A 322 -0.50 0.02 -9.79
CA PRO A 322 0.48 1.09 -9.90
C PRO A 322 0.97 1.61 -8.55
N GLY A 323 0.15 1.51 -7.50
CA GLY A 323 0.56 1.87 -6.14
C GLY A 323 1.66 0.95 -5.62
N GLY A 324 1.48 -0.36 -5.72
CA GLY A 324 2.53 -1.33 -5.38
C GLY A 324 3.82 -1.09 -6.17
N MET A 325 3.70 -0.79 -7.48
CA MET A 325 4.85 -0.41 -8.30
C MET A 325 5.53 0.88 -7.81
N SER A 326 4.76 1.87 -7.41
CA SER A 326 5.28 3.14 -6.88
C SER A 326 6.03 2.96 -5.56
N ALA A 327 5.52 2.10 -4.66
CA ALA A 327 6.21 1.76 -3.41
C ALA A 327 7.58 1.12 -3.69
N ALA A 328 7.65 0.14 -4.60
CA ALA A 328 8.91 -0.48 -4.99
C ALA A 328 9.89 0.52 -5.63
N ILE A 329 9.41 1.36 -6.54
CA ILE A 329 10.23 2.41 -7.17
C ILE A 329 10.80 3.35 -6.10
N SER A 330 9.99 3.80 -5.14
CA SER A 330 10.44 4.73 -4.10
C SER A 330 11.56 4.15 -3.23
N ILE A 331 11.44 2.87 -2.84
CA ILE A 331 12.47 2.15 -2.09
C ILE A 331 13.77 2.04 -2.90
N VAL A 332 13.66 1.61 -4.17
CA VAL A 332 14.85 1.45 -5.03
C VAL A 332 15.53 2.80 -5.30
N GLU A 333 14.78 3.87 -5.51
CA GLU A 333 15.35 5.21 -5.70
C GLU A 333 16.03 5.74 -4.40
N ALA A 334 15.45 5.48 -3.23
CA ALA A 334 16.10 5.79 -1.96
C ALA A 334 17.40 4.99 -1.80
N LEU A 335 17.37 3.68 -2.08
CA LEU A 335 18.55 2.82 -2.03
C LEU A 335 19.64 3.23 -3.04
N LYS A 336 19.29 3.66 -4.24
CA LYS A 336 20.26 4.20 -5.20
C LYS A 336 20.95 5.45 -4.65
N LYS A 337 20.18 6.37 -4.06
CA LYS A 337 20.72 7.62 -3.46
C LYS A 337 21.59 7.38 -2.23
N THR A 338 21.29 6.35 -1.44
CA THR A 338 22.10 5.95 -0.28
C THR A 338 23.22 4.96 -0.61
N ASN A 339 23.44 4.67 -1.90
CA ASN A 339 24.41 3.67 -2.38
C ASN A 339 24.22 2.30 -1.73
N GLY A 340 22.96 1.85 -1.64
CA GLY A 340 22.57 0.55 -1.07
C GLY A 340 22.59 0.51 0.46
N ASN A 341 22.77 1.64 1.15
CA ASN A 341 22.69 1.69 2.60
C ASN A 341 21.21 1.73 3.03
N ALA A 342 20.80 0.73 3.80
CA ALA A 342 19.45 0.56 4.33
C ALA A 342 19.30 1.07 5.78
N ASP A 343 20.26 1.84 6.30
CA ASP A 343 20.15 2.52 7.58
C ASP A 343 18.95 3.46 7.60
N ALA A 344 18.11 3.33 8.62
CA ALA A 344 16.82 4.03 8.67
C ALA A 344 16.97 5.56 8.68
N ASP A 345 17.89 6.14 9.44
CA ASP A 345 18.04 7.59 9.52
C ASP A 345 18.54 8.17 8.19
N LYS A 346 19.41 7.43 7.47
CA LYS A 346 19.83 7.82 6.11
C LYS A 346 18.70 7.73 5.11
N LEU A 347 17.88 6.67 5.19
CA LEU A 347 16.72 6.51 4.34
C LEU A 347 15.69 7.61 4.58
N ILE A 348 15.35 7.90 5.84
CA ILE A 348 14.43 8.96 6.21
C ILE A 348 14.89 10.30 5.64
N THR A 349 16.14 10.70 5.91
CA THR A 349 16.71 11.94 5.39
C THR A 349 16.68 12.00 3.85
N THR A 350 16.86 10.86 3.18
CA THR A 350 16.86 10.77 1.72
C THR A 350 15.44 10.83 1.14
N MET A 351 14.48 10.21 1.81
CA MET A 351 13.09 10.11 1.34
C MET A 351 12.27 11.35 1.66
N GLU A 352 12.60 12.12 2.71
CA GLU A 352 11.96 13.42 3.00
C GLU A 352 12.10 14.38 1.81
N GLY A 353 10.98 14.78 1.22
CA GLY A 353 10.94 15.64 0.03
C GLY A 353 11.37 14.97 -1.27
N MET A 354 11.62 13.65 -1.27
CA MET A 354 12.03 12.91 -2.47
C MET A 354 10.91 12.87 -3.50
N SER A 355 11.25 13.27 -4.72
CA SER A 355 10.40 13.08 -5.90
C SER A 355 10.89 11.89 -6.72
N PHE A 356 9.94 11.15 -7.30
CA PHE A 356 10.20 9.99 -8.15
C PHE A 356 9.08 9.80 -9.17
N GLU A 357 9.43 9.22 -10.32
CA GLU A 357 8.49 8.97 -11.41
C GLU A 357 7.80 7.62 -11.25
N THR A 358 6.51 7.57 -11.53
CA THR A 358 5.66 6.39 -11.31
C THR A 358 4.70 6.18 -12.49
N PRO A 359 3.97 5.04 -12.54
CA PRO A 359 2.89 4.87 -13.52
C PRO A 359 1.81 5.95 -13.43
N LYS A 360 1.64 6.58 -12.26
CA LYS A 360 0.66 7.66 -12.02
C LYS A 360 1.24 9.05 -12.27
N GLY A 361 2.46 9.15 -12.78
CA GLY A 361 3.21 10.39 -12.94
C GLY A 361 4.17 10.64 -11.78
N LYS A 362 4.62 11.89 -11.67
CA LYS A 362 5.55 12.31 -10.61
C LYS A 362 4.86 12.29 -9.25
N MET A 363 5.49 11.64 -8.29
CA MET A 363 5.09 11.64 -6.89
C MET A 363 6.18 12.29 -6.03
N THR A 364 5.79 12.91 -4.92
CA THR A 364 6.74 13.53 -3.99
C THR A 364 6.31 13.23 -2.56
N TYR A 365 7.17 12.64 -1.74
CA TYR A 365 6.95 12.55 -0.31
C TYR A 365 7.07 13.93 0.32
N ARG A 366 5.99 14.44 0.91
CA ARG A 366 6.03 15.71 1.63
C ARG A 366 6.88 15.53 2.90
N LYS A 367 7.76 16.50 3.15
CA LYS A 367 8.73 16.37 4.25
C LYS A 367 8.10 16.34 5.63
N GLU A 368 7.01 17.08 5.82
CA GLU A 368 6.41 17.34 7.13
C GLU A 368 5.67 16.13 7.70
N ASP A 369 5.13 15.26 6.84
CA ASP A 369 4.30 14.14 7.26
C ASP A 369 4.50 12.88 6.41
N HIS A 370 5.46 12.89 5.52
CA HIS A 370 5.81 11.80 4.61
C HIS A 370 4.66 11.29 3.72
N GLN A 371 3.58 12.09 3.58
CA GLN A 371 2.49 11.79 2.65
C GLN A 371 2.93 12.03 1.21
N ALA A 372 2.72 11.06 0.33
CA ALA A 372 2.96 11.24 -1.09
C ALA A 372 1.91 12.17 -1.70
N LEU A 373 2.39 13.26 -2.32
CA LEU A 373 1.58 14.13 -3.15
C LEU A 373 1.54 13.53 -4.56
N GLN A 374 0.37 13.33 -5.10
CA GLN A 374 0.14 12.62 -6.35
C GLN A 374 -1.14 13.08 -7.05
N SER A 375 -1.23 12.88 -8.36
CA SER A 375 -2.45 13.16 -9.13
C SER A 375 -3.56 12.15 -8.83
N LEU A 376 -4.81 12.65 -8.89
CA LEU A 376 -6.02 11.85 -8.97
C LEU A 376 -6.80 12.25 -10.23
N TYR A 377 -7.84 11.48 -10.57
CA TYR A 377 -8.59 11.70 -11.80
C TYR A 377 -10.07 11.90 -11.49
N ALA A 378 -10.62 13.06 -11.86
CA ALA A 378 -12.06 13.23 -11.93
C ALA A 378 -12.55 12.49 -13.17
N ILE A 379 -13.56 11.64 -12.99
CA ILE A 379 -14.04 10.72 -14.03
C ILE A 379 -15.57 10.68 -14.11
N LYS A 380 -16.03 10.18 -15.25
CA LYS A 380 -17.40 9.74 -15.45
C LYS A 380 -17.40 8.27 -15.84
N LEU A 381 -18.32 7.50 -15.30
CA LEU A 381 -18.51 6.12 -15.73
C LEU A 381 -19.30 6.07 -17.04
N GLU A 382 -18.74 5.45 -18.07
CA GLU A 382 -19.36 5.33 -19.38
C GLU A 382 -19.33 3.88 -19.88
N LYS A 383 -20.29 3.55 -20.73
CA LYS A 383 -20.27 2.28 -21.48
C LYS A 383 -19.25 2.39 -22.61
N LYS A 384 -18.43 1.37 -22.78
CA LYS A 384 -17.45 1.28 -23.88
C LYS A 384 -17.66 -0.04 -24.62
N ASP A 385 -17.75 0.02 -25.96
CA ASP A 385 -17.92 -1.17 -26.79
C ASP A 385 -16.76 -2.16 -26.58
N GLY A 386 -17.10 -3.44 -26.44
CA GLY A 386 -16.11 -4.50 -26.22
C GLY A 386 -15.59 -4.61 -24.78
N VAL A 387 -16.05 -3.77 -23.83
CA VAL A 387 -15.71 -3.86 -22.41
C VAL A 387 -16.96 -4.25 -21.62
N PRO A 388 -16.93 -5.32 -20.82
CA PRO A 388 -18.10 -5.86 -20.13
C PRO A 388 -18.51 -5.12 -18.85
N TYR A 389 -17.87 -3.99 -18.54
CA TYR A 389 -18.12 -3.16 -17.35
C TYR A 389 -18.05 -1.67 -17.70
N PRO A 390 -18.68 -0.79 -16.90
CA PRO A 390 -18.54 0.66 -17.07
C PRO A 390 -17.08 1.09 -16.89
N VAL A 391 -16.56 1.90 -17.80
CA VAL A 391 -15.17 2.37 -17.75
C VAL A 391 -15.08 3.78 -17.20
N PRO A 392 -14.08 4.08 -16.35
CA PRO A 392 -13.75 5.44 -15.96
C PRO A 392 -13.21 6.24 -17.15
N VAL A 393 -13.96 7.26 -17.60
CA VAL A 393 -13.56 8.20 -18.65
C VAL A 393 -13.11 9.49 -17.98
N LEU A 394 -11.97 10.02 -18.42
CA LEU A 394 -11.37 11.22 -17.83
C LEU A 394 -12.22 12.45 -18.09
N ILE A 395 -12.60 13.16 -17.04
CA ILE A 395 -13.10 14.53 -17.10
C ILE A 395 -11.90 15.49 -17.01
N ARG A 396 -11.10 15.36 -15.95
CA ARG A 396 -9.83 16.08 -15.78
C ARG A 396 -8.90 15.38 -14.78
N GLU A 397 -7.61 15.63 -14.93
CA GLU A 397 -6.63 15.30 -13.91
C GLU A 397 -6.67 16.35 -12.79
N LEU A 398 -6.63 15.90 -11.55
CA LEU A 398 -6.47 16.70 -10.34
C LEU A 398 -5.00 16.66 -9.95
N THR A 399 -4.33 17.81 -9.95
CA THR A 399 -2.88 17.85 -9.68
C THR A 399 -2.54 17.51 -8.22
N PRO A 400 -1.28 17.16 -7.94
CA PRO A 400 -0.83 16.91 -6.55
C PRO A 400 -1.09 18.10 -5.62
N GLU A 401 -0.99 19.34 -6.13
CA GLU A 401 -1.24 20.56 -5.37
C GLU A 401 -2.72 20.76 -5.07
N GLU A 402 -3.61 20.45 -6.03
CA GLU A 402 -5.06 20.53 -5.85
C GLU A 402 -5.57 19.54 -4.81
N THR A 403 -4.97 18.36 -4.74
CA THR A 403 -5.36 17.27 -3.84
C THR A 403 -4.54 17.20 -2.56
N ALA A 404 -3.57 18.10 -2.38
CA ALA A 404 -2.69 18.08 -1.21
C ALA A 404 -3.50 18.08 0.11
N PRO A 405 -3.35 17.04 0.95
CA PRO A 405 -4.12 16.95 2.18
C PRO A 405 -3.58 17.92 3.24
N PRO A 406 -4.40 18.33 4.23
CA PRO A 406 -3.90 19.10 5.36
C PRO A 406 -2.86 18.29 6.16
N ILE A 407 -1.85 18.97 6.71
CA ILE A 407 -0.87 18.36 7.62
C ILE A 407 -1.53 18.21 8.99
N ARG A 408 -1.58 16.99 9.53
CA ARG A 408 -2.33 16.65 10.75
C ARG A 408 -1.48 15.99 11.84
N ASN A 409 -0.17 15.90 11.67
CA ASN A 409 0.77 15.28 12.61
C ASN A 409 1.41 16.26 13.61
N LYS A 410 0.78 17.42 13.79
CA LYS A 410 1.25 18.48 14.71
C LYS A 410 0.42 18.52 15.97
#